data_150b1dabc9f14a745863442d59e8d844
#
_entry.id   150b1dabc9f14a745863442d59e8d844
#
_cell.length_a   1.000
_cell.length_b   1.000
_cell.length_c   1.000
_cell.angle_alpha   90.00
_cell.angle_beta   90.00
_cell.angle_gamma   90.00
#
_symmetry.space_group_name_H-M   'P 1'
#
loop_
_entity.id
_entity.type
_entity.pdbx_description
1 polymer ?
#
loop_
_entity_poly.entity_id
_entity_poly.type
_entity_poly.pdbx_seq_one_letter_code
_entity_poly.pdbx_strand_id
1 'polypeptide(L)'
;LVKSDKSRTPTEGFIPTNTAERAAGFKAYMNGGVQGFAYKENGMNVVLFANSLTHKVHQRDEYAYLSNFLFSSVLGDKNYDGSASLPFTDVADDAYYADAVVWAVAKNITSGATATTFAPNAGCTRGQMVTFLWRANGSPEPKSMTTSFTDVKSGAYYEKAVAWAVENNVTTGTSSTTFSPDASVTRAQAVTFQWRAAGAPAAEGTNAFADVSASAFYAPAVQWAVNAGVTTGTSDTTFSPNSNCLRAQIVSFLYRAAK
;
A
#
# COMPACT_ATOMS: atom_id res chain seq x y z
N LEU A 1 13.12 -9.68 10.91
CA LEU A 1 14.14 -9.62 11.99
C LEU A 1 15.23 -8.64 11.61
N VAL A 2 15.35 -7.52 12.33
CA VAL A 2 16.35 -6.47 12.08
C VAL A 2 17.65 -6.90 12.77
N LYS A 3 18.74 -6.96 12.00
CA LYS A 3 20.05 -7.32 12.54
C LYS A 3 20.67 -6.15 13.32
N SER A 4 21.19 -6.41 14.51
CA SER A 4 21.89 -5.43 15.32
C SER A 4 23.38 -5.35 14.96
N ASP A 5 23.99 -4.23 15.31
CA ASP A 5 25.45 -4.14 15.38
C ASP A 5 25.96 -5.07 16.50
N LYS A 6 26.87 -5.96 16.17
CA LYS A 6 27.44 -6.95 17.09
C LYS A 6 28.14 -6.33 18.32
N SER A 7 28.49 -5.05 18.24
CA SER A 7 29.12 -4.30 19.36
C SER A 7 28.14 -3.97 20.50
N ARG A 8 26.85 -4.22 20.33
CA ARG A 8 25.80 -3.83 21.28
C ARG A 8 25.08 -5.02 21.92
N THR A 9 25.80 -6.03 22.32
CA THR A 9 25.22 -7.17 23.04
C THR A 9 24.69 -6.73 24.41
N PRO A 10 23.43 -7.04 24.78
CA PRO A 10 22.90 -6.67 26.08
C PRO A 10 23.66 -7.37 27.20
N THR A 11 23.79 -6.69 28.33
CA THR A 11 24.33 -7.27 29.55
C THR A 11 23.35 -8.27 30.17
N GLU A 12 23.82 -9.19 30.99
CA GLU A 12 23.00 -10.24 31.61
C GLU A 12 21.81 -9.71 32.41
N GLY A 13 21.91 -8.52 32.99
CA GLY A 13 20.83 -7.87 33.72
C GLY A 13 19.60 -7.47 32.89
N PHE A 14 19.70 -7.51 31.55
CA PHE A 14 18.60 -7.23 30.63
C PHE A 14 17.80 -8.47 30.21
N ILE A 15 18.22 -9.65 30.58
CA ILE A 15 17.58 -10.89 30.18
C ILE A 15 16.63 -11.34 31.25
N PRO A 16 15.31 -11.25 31.04
CA PRO A 16 14.33 -11.79 32.00
C PRO A 16 14.45 -13.32 31.98
N THR A 17 15.10 -13.86 32.99
CA THR A 17 15.43 -15.29 33.07
C THR A 17 14.43 -16.01 33.95
N ASN A 18 13.30 -16.41 33.43
CA ASN A 18 12.47 -17.40 34.11
C ASN A 18 13.03 -18.82 33.96
N THR A 19 13.85 -19.05 32.91
CA THR A 19 14.54 -20.30 32.68
C THR A 19 15.89 -20.09 31.99
N ALA A 20 16.85 -20.96 32.20
CA ALA A 20 18.16 -20.95 31.56
C ALA A 20 18.06 -21.04 30.03
N GLU A 21 17.09 -21.77 29.51
CA GLU A 21 16.84 -21.92 28.07
C GLU A 21 16.44 -20.61 27.41
N ARG A 22 15.55 -19.82 28.04
CA ARG A 22 15.16 -18.52 27.52
C ARG A 22 16.29 -17.54 27.51
N ALA A 23 17.09 -17.54 28.58
CA ALA A 23 18.28 -16.70 28.65
C ALA A 23 19.27 -17.06 27.54
N ALA A 24 19.51 -18.34 27.31
CA ALA A 24 20.39 -18.81 26.25
C ALA A 24 19.83 -18.46 24.86
N GLY A 25 18.52 -18.65 24.64
CA GLY A 25 17.85 -18.29 23.39
C GLY A 25 17.94 -16.80 23.12
N PHE A 26 17.64 -15.96 24.10
CA PHE A 26 17.75 -14.51 23.99
C PHE A 26 19.18 -14.06 23.67
N LYS A 27 20.17 -14.57 24.41
CA LYS A 27 21.59 -14.30 24.15
C LYS A 27 22.00 -14.71 22.74
N ALA A 28 21.55 -15.88 22.27
CA ALA A 28 21.86 -16.37 20.94
C ALA A 28 21.30 -15.42 19.85
N TYR A 29 20.04 -14.97 20.01
CA TYR A 29 19.43 -13.99 19.10
C TYR A 29 20.17 -12.65 19.09
N MET A 30 20.47 -12.13 20.25
CA MET A 30 21.16 -10.85 20.36
C MET A 30 22.60 -10.92 19.83
N ASN A 31 23.32 -12.00 20.11
CA ASN A 31 24.65 -12.25 19.55
C ASN A 31 24.62 -12.51 18.04
N GLY A 32 23.51 -13.03 17.52
CA GLY A 32 23.26 -13.21 16.10
C GLY A 32 22.97 -11.91 15.35
N GLY A 33 22.89 -10.80 16.06
CA GLY A 33 22.68 -9.49 15.46
C GLY A 33 21.21 -9.11 15.26
N VAL A 34 20.29 -9.55 16.12
CA VAL A 34 18.88 -9.21 16.10
C VAL A 34 18.59 -8.01 17.00
N GLN A 35 17.90 -7.01 16.50
CA GLN A 35 17.51 -5.81 17.27
C GLN A 35 16.15 -5.94 17.96
N GLY A 36 15.35 -6.92 17.60
CA GLY A 36 14.05 -7.17 18.19
C GLY A 36 13.74 -8.66 18.23
N PHE A 37 12.98 -9.05 19.22
CA PHE A 37 12.54 -10.41 19.45
C PHE A 37 11.09 -10.40 19.91
N ALA A 38 10.25 -11.22 19.28
CA ALA A 38 8.85 -11.39 19.65
C ALA A 38 8.57 -12.85 19.97
N TYR A 39 7.85 -13.10 21.07
CA TYR A 39 7.36 -14.44 21.41
C TYR A 39 6.05 -14.37 22.19
N LYS A 40 5.34 -15.48 22.23
CA LYS A 40 4.08 -15.61 22.95
C LYS A 40 4.25 -16.54 24.14
N GLU A 41 3.78 -16.09 25.29
CA GLU A 41 3.80 -16.87 26.50
C GLU A 41 2.55 -16.62 27.36
N ASN A 42 1.93 -17.71 27.85
CA ASN A 42 0.77 -17.66 28.74
C ASN A 42 -0.36 -16.73 28.25
N GLY A 43 -0.57 -16.65 26.94
CA GLY A 43 -1.57 -15.80 26.32
C GLY A 43 -1.14 -14.34 26.14
N MET A 44 0.04 -13.94 26.61
CA MET A 44 0.61 -12.61 26.38
C MET A 44 1.56 -12.60 25.19
N ASN A 45 1.45 -11.55 24.35
CA ASN A 45 2.45 -11.27 23.34
C ASN A 45 3.58 -10.45 23.96
N VAL A 46 4.82 -10.92 23.86
CA VAL A 46 5.99 -10.24 24.39
C VAL A 46 6.88 -9.84 23.23
N VAL A 47 7.19 -8.55 23.14
CA VAL A 47 8.15 -8.01 22.18
C VAL A 47 9.25 -7.30 22.94
N LEU A 48 10.49 -7.70 22.68
CA LEU A 48 11.69 -7.13 23.27
C LEU A 48 12.53 -6.48 22.18
N PHE A 49 12.90 -5.24 22.40
CA PHE A 49 13.80 -4.51 21.51
C PHE A 49 15.12 -4.24 22.20
N ALA A 50 16.21 -4.42 21.48
CA ALA A 50 17.55 -4.12 21.96
C ALA A 50 17.84 -2.60 22.03
N ASN A 51 17.02 -1.80 21.34
CA ASN A 51 17.12 -0.36 21.29
C ASN A 51 15.81 0.33 21.67
N SER A 52 15.92 1.57 22.15
CA SER A 52 14.74 2.43 22.34
C SER A 52 14.16 2.83 21.00
N LEU A 53 12.95 2.39 20.72
CA LEU A 53 12.22 2.75 19.50
C LEU A 53 11.86 4.24 19.39
N THR A 54 11.94 4.97 20.53
CA THR A 54 11.39 6.33 20.63
C THR A 54 12.42 7.43 20.41
N HIS A 55 13.72 7.11 20.33
CA HIS A 55 14.76 8.13 20.34
C HIS A 55 15.24 8.64 18.99
N LYS A 56 14.73 8.08 17.87
CA LYS A 56 15.15 8.53 16.53
C LYS A 56 13.95 8.82 15.65
N VAL A 57 13.68 10.09 15.46
CA VAL A 57 12.60 10.66 14.64
C VAL A 57 12.63 10.22 13.17
N HIS A 58 13.65 9.48 12.72
CA HIS A 58 13.86 9.11 11.32
C HIS A 58 13.81 7.61 11.00
N GLN A 59 13.49 6.74 11.94
CA GLN A 59 13.44 5.30 11.67
C GLN A 59 11.99 4.82 11.46
N ARG A 60 11.50 4.99 10.24
CA ARG A 60 10.14 4.57 9.83
C ARG A 60 9.87 3.08 10.07
N ASP A 61 10.90 2.25 9.99
CA ASP A 61 10.75 0.80 10.09
C ASP A 61 10.48 0.35 11.55
N GLU A 62 11.02 1.05 12.54
CA GLU A 62 10.78 0.75 13.96
C GLU A 62 9.34 1.03 14.39
N TYR A 63 8.70 2.07 13.81
CA TYR A 63 7.29 2.35 14.04
C TYR A 63 6.37 1.28 13.45
N ALA A 64 6.76 0.65 12.35
CA ALA A 64 6.01 -0.46 11.76
C ALA A 64 5.98 -1.68 12.71
N TYR A 65 7.08 -2.00 13.37
CA TYR A 65 7.13 -3.08 14.36
C TYR A 65 6.24 -2.79 15.57
N LEU A 66 6.33 -1.59 16.13
CA LEU A 66 5.49 -1.18 17.26
C LEU A 66 4.00 -1.15 16.88
N SER A 67 3.69 -0.64 15.71
CA SER A 67 2.34 -0.62 15.18
C SER A 67 1.78 -2.03 14.99
N ASN A 68 2.53 -2.92 14.36
CA ASN A 68 2.11 -4.31 14.15
C ASN A 68 1.94 -5.06 15.47
N PHE A 69 2.80 -4.81 16.46
CA PHE A 69 2.66 -5.39 17.79
C PHE A 69 1.40 -4.90 18.50
N LEU A 70 1.14 -3.59 18.49
CA LEU A 70 -0.07 -3.03 19.08
C LEU A 70 -1.33 -3.56 18.39
N PHE A 71 -1.33 -3.65 17.06
CA PHE A 71 -2.44 -4.20 16.31
C PHE A 71 -2.68 -5.67 16.65
N SER A 72 -1.67 -6.51 16.64
CA SER A 72 -1.84 -7.93 16.99
C SER A 72 -2.26 -8.13 18.44
N SER A 73 -1.80 -7.30 19.36
CA SER A 73 -2.17 -7.34 20.78
C SER A 73 -3.62 -6.95 21.01
N VAL A 74 -4.11 -5.94 20.28
CA VAL A 74 -5.50 -5.44 20.41
C VAL A 74 -6.49 -6.36 19.72
N LEU A 75 -6.13 -6.92 18.55
CA LEU A 75 -7.01 -7.78 17.76
C LEU A 75 -6.98 -9.25 18.19
N GLY A 76 -6.12 -9.61 19.18
CA GLY A 76 -6.05 -10.96 19.70
C GLY A 76 -5.49 -11.99 18.73
N ASP A 77 -4.65 -11.57 17.81
CA ASP A 77 -3.99 -12.46 16.86
C ASP A 77 -3.13 -13.50 17.60
N LYS A 78 -3.45 -14.78 17.39
CA LYS A 78 -2.83 -15.89 18.11
C LYS A 78 -1.48 -16.31 17.53
N ASN A 79 -1.12 -15.80 16.35
CA ASN A 79 0.08 -16.21 15.61
C ASN A 79 0.84 -14.98 15.10
N TYR A 80 1.50 -14.25 16.00
CA TYR A 80 2.47 -13.24 15.55
C TYR A 80 3.71 -13.95 15.03
N ASP A 81 3.72 -14.26 13.74
CA ASP A 81 4.85 -14.87 13.01
C ASP A 81 5.77 -13.82 12.37
N GLY A 82 5.53 -12.52 12.66
CA GLY A 82 6.21 -11.40 12.02
C GLY A 82 5.57 -10.98 10.69
N SER A 83 4.52 -11.68 10.24
CA SER A 83 3.67 -11.20 9.15
C SER A 83 2.73 -10.12 9.70
N ALA A 84 2.54 -9.04 8.95
CA ALA A 84 1.54 -8.03 9.28
C ALA A 84 0.16 -8.65 9.08
N SER A 85 -0.47 -9.12 10.16
CA SER A 85 -1.89 -9.49 10.10
C SER A 85 -2.69 -8.25 9.75
N LEU A 86 -3.44 -8.33 8.65
CA LEU A 86 -4.33 -7.25 8.26
C LEU A 86 -5.46 -7.12 9.28
N PRO A 87 -5.86 -5.91 9.66
CA PRO A 87 -7.02 -5.72 10.54
C PRO A 87 -8.34 -6.06 9.85
N PHE A 88 -8.30 -6.49 8.60
CA PHE A 88 -9.47 -6.65 7.74
C PHE A 88 -9.96 -8.08 7.73
N THR A 89 -11.18 -8.27 8.20
CA THR A 89 -11.85 -9.58 8.23
C THR A 89 -12.37 -10.03 6.87
N ASP A 90 -12.38 -9.15 5.88
CA ASP A 90 -12.87 -9.37 4.52
C ASP A 90 -11.75 -9.55 3.48
N VAL A 91 -10.53 -9.74 3.93
CA VAL A 91 -9.36 -10.07 3.09
C VAL A 91 -8.88 -11.47 3.48
N ALA A 92 -9.15 -12.45 2.65
CA ALA A 92 -8.65 -13.80 2.85
C ALA A 92 -7.14 -13.85 2.56
N ASP A 93 -6.39 -14.62 3.35
CA ASP A 93 -4.92 -14.70 3.24
C ASP A 93 -4.45 -15.24 1.89
N ASP A 94 -5.25 -16.09 1.24
CA ASP A 94 -5.00 -16.68 -0.07
C ASP A 94 -5.57 -15.85 -1.24
N ALA A 95 -6.16 -14.69 -0.97
CA ALA A 95 -6.71 -13.83 -2.01
C ALA A 95 -5.58 -13.26 -2.89
N TYR A 96 -5.78 -13.22 -4.20
CA TYR A 96 -4.78 -12.71 -5.17
C TYR A 96 -4.31 -11.28 -4.89
N TYR A 97 -5.06 -10.56 -4.08
CA TYR A 97 -4.79 -9.17 -3.69
C TYR A 97 -4.27 -9.03 -2.24
N ALA A 98 -4.15 -10.13 -1.48
CA ALA A 98 -3.78 -10.07 -0.07
C ALA A 98 -2.45 -9.32 0.14
N ASP A 99 -1.38 -9.72 -0.55
CA ASP A 99 -0.07 -9.06 -0.50
C ASP A 99 -0.14 -7.57 -0.88
N ALA A 100 -0.98 -7.24 -1.88
CA ALA A 100 -1.15 -5.86 -2.31
C ALA A 100 -1.86 -5.02 -1.24
N VAL A 101 -2.81 -5.59 -0.50
CA VAL A 101 -3.47 -4.91 0.62
C VAL A 101 -2.49 -4.74 1.79
N VAL A 102 -1.71 -5.77 2.14
CA VAL A 102 -0.63 -5.68 3.15
C VAL A 102 0.33 -4.55 2.81
N TRP A 103 0.83 -4.53 1.58
CA TRP A 103 1.70 -3.47 1.09
C TRP A 103 1.06 -2.08 1.16
N ALA A 104 -0.20 -1.96 0.74
CA ALA A 104 -0.90 -0.68 0.72
C ALA A 104 -1.14 -0.12 2.13
N VAL A 105 -1.40 -0.99 3.12
CA VAL A 105 -1.48 -0.61 4.53
C VAL A 105 -0.12 -0.19 5.07
N ALA A 106 0.92 -1.00 4.85
CA ALA A 106 2.29 -0.72 5.30
C ALA A 106 2.85 0.59 4.73
N LYS A 107 2.44 0.97 3.50
CA LYS A 107 2.81 2.24 2.85
C LYS A 107 1.85 3.39 3.15
N ASN A 108 0.89 3.23 4.07
CA ASN A 108 -0.14 4.22 4.40
C ASN A 108 -0.97 4.68 3.18
N ILE A 109 -1.09 3.84 2.15
CA ILE A 109 -1.91 4.13 0.97
C ILE A 109 -3.39 4.02 1.34
N THR A 110 -3.72 3.05 2.19
CA THR A 110 -5.07 2.84 2.71
C THR A 110 -5.06 2.43 4.18
N SER A 111 -6.10 2.81 4.89
CA SER A 111 -6.42 2.33 6.25
C SER A 111 -7.68 1.45 6.26
N GLY A 112 -8.13 0.99 5.09
CA GLY A 112 -9.38 0.24 4.94
C GLY A 112 -10.57 1.11 4.49
N ALA A 113 -11.72 0.48 4.38
CA ALA A 113 -13.02 1.16 4.26
C ALA A 113 -13.57 1.49 5.66
N THR A 114 -13.30 0.60 6.61
CA THR A 114 -13.52 0.79 8.06
C THR A 114 -12.27 0.30 8.80
N ALA A 115 -12.26 0.36 10.12
CA ALA A 115 -11.16 -0.17 10.93
C ALA A 115 -10.93 -1.69 10.74
N THR A 116 -11.97 -2.43 10.34
CA THR A 116 -11.94 -3.90 10.25
C THR A 116 -12.28 -4.45 8.86
N THR A 117 -12.52 -3.58 7.87
CA THR A 117 -12.84 -4.00 6.50
C THR A 117 -12.06 -3.20 5.48
N PHE A 118 -11.57 -3.90 4.46
CA PHE A 118 -10.95 -3.30 3.27
C PHE A 118 -11.97 -3.00 2.18
N ALA A 119 -13.05 -3.77 2.11
CA ALA A 119 -14.06 -3.80 1.06
C ALA A 119 -13.47 -4.10 -0.34
N PRO A 120 -12.80 -5.27 -0.53
CA PRO A 120 -12.06 -5.59 -1.76
C PRO A 120 -12.94 -5.56 -3.02
N ASN A 121 -14.19 -5.97 -2.89
CA ASN A 121 -15.16 -6.07 -4.00
C ASN A 121 -15.99 -4.80 -4.22
N ALA A 122 -15.78 -3.76 -3.41
CA ALA A 122 -16.43 -2.48 -3.63
C ALA A 122 -15.83 -1.77 -4.85
N GLY A 123 -16.66 -1.08 -5.63
CA GLY A 123 -16.19 -0.19 -6.69
C GLY A 123 -15.29 0.90 -6.13
N CYS A 124 -14.20 1.19 -6.81
CA CYS A 124 -13.33 2.30 -6.46
C CYS A 124 -13.78 3.57 -7.17
N THR A 125 -13.91 4.67 -6.43
CA THR A 125 -14.23 5.96 -7.06
C THR A 125 -12.97 6.65 -7.60
N ARG A 126 -13.15 7.64 -8.49
CA ARG A 126 -12.05 8.43 -9.03
C ARG A 126 -11.30 9.19 -7.94
N GLY A 127 -12.02 9.72 -6.94
CA GLY A 127 -11.44 10.37 -5.76
C GLY A 127 -10.59 9.41 -4.91
N GLN A 128 -11.07 8.18 -4.72
CA GLN A 128 -10.30 7.13 -4.02
C GLN A 128 -9.05 6.73 -4.82
N MET A 129 -9.21 6.50 -6.13
CA MET A 129 -8.10 6.10 -6.99
C MET A 129 -6.97 7.13 -6.97
N VAL A 130 -7.28 8.41 -7.18
CA VAL A 130 -6.25 9.46 -7.19
C VAL A 130 -5.61 9.64 -5.81
N THR A 131 -6.37 9.42 -4.72
CA THR A 131 -5.86 9.46 -3.35
C THR A 131 -4.88 8.30 -3.09
N PHE A 132 -5.21 7.09 -3.51
CA PHE A 132 -4.30 5.94 -3.40
C PHE A 132 -3.03 6.17 -4.21
N LEU A 133 -3.15 6.68 -5.43
CA LEU A 133 -2.00 6.97 -6.29
C LEU A 133 -1.10 8.07 -5.70
N TRP A 134 -1.68 9.16 -5.19
CA TRP A 134 -0.96 10.23 -4.52
C TRP A 134 -0.20 9.72 -3.29
N ARG A 135 -0.85 8.91 -2.45
CA ARG A 135 -0.22 8.29 -1.29
C ARG A 135 0.88 7.30 -1.69
N ALA A 136 0.69 6.52 -2.74
CA ALA A 136 1.72 5.63 -3.27
C ALA A 136 2.96 6.39 -3.75
N ASN A 137 2.79 7.66 -4.16
CA ASN A 137 3.89 8.56 -4.50
C ASN A 137 4.44 9.37 -3.30
N GLY A 138 4.12 8.98 -2.07
CA GLY A 138 4.65 9.60 -0.85
C GLY A 138 3.89 10.84 -0.38
N SER A 139 2.68 11.07 -0.85
CA SER A 139 1.81 12.19 -0.48
C SER A 139 2.47 13.57 -0.63
N PRO A 140 3.09 13.90 -1.78
CA PRO A 140 3.75 15.20 -1.94
C PRO A 140 2.73 16.33 -1.85
N GLU A 141 3.08 17.41 -1.12
CA GLU A 141 2.22 18.59 -1.06
C GLU A 141 2.14 19.25 -2.42
N PRO A 142 0.92 19.52 -2.95
CA PRO A 142 0.76 20.24 -4.19
C PRO A 142 1.18 21.71 -4.00
N LYS A 143 1.77 22.31 -5.03
CA LYS A 143 2.18 23.73 -5.01
C LYS A 143 0.98 24.67 -4.92
N SER A 144 -0.15 24.25 -5.45
CA SER A 144 -1.41 24.98 -5.40
C SER A 144 -2.59 24.04 -5.14
N MET A 145 -3.48 24.46 -4.25
CA MET A 145 -4.76 23.78 -4.04
C MET A 145 -5.83 24.17 -5.06
N THR A 146 -5.56 25.22 -5.86
CA THR A 146 -6.53 25.73 -6.84
C THR A 146 -6.56 24.84 -8.07
N THR A 147 -7.73 24.31 -8.39
CA THR A 147 -8.02 23.60 -9.63
C THR A 147 -9.19 24.28 -10.36
N SER A 148 -9.38 23.97 -11.64
CA SER A 148 -10.56 24.42 -12.39
C SER A 148 -11.83 23.65 -12.05
N PHE A 149 -11.73 22.60 -11.20
CA PHE A 149 -12.84 21.69 -10.93
C PHE A 149 -13.77 22.21 -9.84
N THR A 150 -15.02 22.48 -10.22
CA THR A 150 -16.04 23.01 -9.32
C THR A 150 -16.65 21.95 -8.39
N ASP A 151 -16.46 20.68 -8.71
CA ASP A 151 -16.96 19.52 -7.96
C ASP A 151 -15.94 18.93 -6.96
N VAL A 152 -14.75 19.54 -6.86
CA VAL A 152 -13.75 19.21 -5.84
C VAL A 152 -13.99 20.10 -4.63
N LYS A 153 -14.59 19.55 -3.57
CA LYS A 153 -14.95 20.30 -2.37
C LYS A 153 -13.71 20.57 -1.52
N SER A 154 -13.60 21.79 -1.00
CA SER A 154 -12.56 22.13 -0.04
C SER A 154 -12.72 21.30 1.26
N GLY A 155 -11.60 20.82 1.80
CA GLY A 155 -11.56 19.93 2.96
C GLY A 155 -11.91 18.47 2.66
N ALA A 156 -12.25 18.12 1.42
CA ALA A 156 -12.47 16.72 1.05
C ALA A 156 -11.16 15.92 1.13
N TYR A 157 -11.24 14.64 1.53
CA TYR A 157 -10.08 13.76 1.68
C TYR A 157 -9.23 13.60 0.41
N TYR A 158 -9.84 13.83 -0.75
CA TYR A 158 -9.19 13.73 -2.06
C TYR A 158 -8.68 15.08 -2.61
N GLU A 159 -8.97 16.21 -1.95
CA GLU A 159 -8.66 17.55 -2.46
C GLU A 159 -7.19 17.70 -2.82
N LYS A 160 -6.28 17.41 -1.88
CA LYS A 160 -4.82 17.45 -2.12
C LYS A 160 -4.37 16.51 -3.23
N ALA A 161 -4.94 15.32 -3.26
CA ALA A 161 -4.61 14.33 -4.27
C ALA A 161 -5.04 14.76 -5.67
N VAL A 162 -6.21 15.41 -5.79
CA VAL A 162 -6.67 15.98 -7.08
C VAL A 162 -5.79 17.14 -7.50
N ALA A 163 -5.45 18.05 -6.59
CA ALA A 163 -4.56 19.19 -6.88
C ALA A 163 -3.19 18.70 -7.37
N TRP A 164 -2.59 17.71 -6.68
CA TRP A 164 -1.36 17.04 -7.10
C TRP A 164 -1.50 16.37 -8.48
N ALA A 165 -2.62 15.71 -8.72
CA ALA A 165 -2.85 15.00 -9.98
C ALA A 165 -2.99 15.96 -11.17
N VAL A 166 -3.56 17.14 -10.97
CA VAL A 166 -3.61 18.22 -11.97
C VAL A 166 -2.21 18.75 -12.24
N GLU A 167 -1.48 19.12 -11.17
CA GLU A 167 -0.13 19.67 -11.28
C GLU A 167 0.84 18.75 -12.04
N ASN A 168 0.71 17.43 -11.83
CA ASN A 168 1.56 16.41 -12.45
C ASN A 168 0.97 15.82 -13.74
N ASN A 169 -0.05 16.46 -14.34
CA ASN A 169 -0.70 16.01 -15.56
C ASN A 169 -1.27 14.58 -15.50
N VAL A 170 -1.54 14.08 -14.30
CA VAL A 170 -2.15 12.74 -14.09
C VAL A 170 -3.60 12.76 -14.57
N THR A 171 -4.31 13.87 -14.35
CA THR A 171 -5.70 14.07 -14.79
C THR A 171 -5.94 15.43 -15.40
N THR A 172 -6.85 15.46 -16.34
CA THR A 172 -7.44 16.69 -16.92
C THR A 172 -8.93 16.82 -16.59
N GLY A 173 -9.42 15.99 -15.67
CA GLY A 173 -10.84 15.93 -15.32
C GLY A 173 -11.67 15.00 -16.21
N THR A 174 -12.97 15.02 -16.01
CA THR A 174 -13.98 14.44 -16.91
C THR A 174 -14.52 15.49 -17.87
N SER A 175 -14.35 16.77 -17.52
CA SER A 175 -14.50 17.94 -18.36
C SER A 175 -13.48 19.01 -17.93
N SER A 176 -13.51 20.18 -18.58
CA SER A 176 -12.67 21.32 -18.19
C SER A 176 -12.95 21.85 -16.77
N THR A 177 -14.13 21.58 -16.23
CA THR A 177 -14.59 22.10 -14.93
C THR A 177 -15.02 21.03 -13.94
N THR A 178 -14.93 19.74 -14.28
CA THR A 178 -15.34 18.64 -13.40
C THR A 178 -14.27 17.54 -13.33
N PHE A 179 -14.02 17.05 -12.13
CA PHE A 179 -13.19 15.87 -11.86
C PHE A 179 -14.02 14.60 -11.71
N SER A 180 -15.26 14.73 -11.24
CA SER A 180 -16.21 13.64 -10.91
C SER A 180 -15.64 12.69 -9.83
N PRO A 181 -15.34 13.18 -8.60
CA PRO A 181 -14.65 12.39 -7.58
C PRO A 181 -15.43 11.15 -7.15
N ASP A 182 -16.76 11.21 -7.15
CA ASP A 182 -17.64 10.13 -6.69
C ASP A 182 -18.00 9.13 -7.81
N ALA A 183 -17.65 9.42 -9.06
CA ALA A 183 -17.85 8.50 -10.17
C ALA A 183 -16.91 7.29 -10.05
N SER A 184 -17.38 6.11 -10.41
CA SER A 184 -16.55 4.91 -10.48
C SER A 184 -15.40 5.10 -11.47
N VAL A 185 -14.20 4.67 -11.10
CA VAL A 185 -13.07 4.67 -12.01
C VAL A 185 -13.10 3.43 -12.89
N THR A 186 -12.95 3.60 -14.21
CA THR A 186 -12.83 2.48 -15.13
C THR A 186 -11.41 1.92 -15.15
N ARG A 187 -11.23 0.70 -15.65
CA ARG A 187 -9.93 0.06 -15.81
C ARG A 187 -9.00 0.89 -16.71
N ALA A 188 -9.52 1.42 -17.81
CA ALA A 188 -8.78 2.32 -18.69
C ALA A 188 -8.30 3.58 -17.97
N GLN A 189 -9.17 4.20 -17.18
CA GLN A 189 -8.81 5.39 -16.40
C GLN A 189 -7.76 5.05 -15.31
N ALA A 190 -7.90 3.92 -14.64
CA ALA A 190 -6.98 3.50 -13.58
C ALA A 190 -5.54 3.32 -14.09
N VAL A 191 -5.33 2.61 -15.20
CA VAL A 191 -3.99 2.46 -15.78
C VAL A 191 -3.48 3.76 -16.40
N THR A 192 -4.38 4.60 -16.95
CA THR A 192 -4.00 5.91 -17.49
C THR A 192 -3.47 6.84 -16.40
N PHE A 193 -4.12 6.88 -15.23
CA PHE A 193 -3.64 7.67 -14.10
C PHE A 193 -2.26 7.20 -13.63
N GLN A 194 -2.04 5.89 -13.52
CA GLN A 194 -0.75 5.33 -13.11
C GLN A 194 0.34 5.61 -14.14
N TRP A 195 0.07 5.38 -15.42
CA TRP A 195 0.99 5.67 -16.51
C TRP A 195 1.43 7.14 -16.54
N ARG A 196 0.46 8.06 -16.40
CA ARG A 196 0.75 9.50 -16.34
C ARG A 196 1.54 9.88 -15.09
N ALA A 197 1.22 9.30 -13.94
CA ALA A 197 1.99 9.52 -12.70
C ALA A 197 3.43 9.01 -12.80
N ALA A 198 3.68 7.99 -13.64
CA ALA A 198 5.01 7.51 -13.98
C ALA A 198 5.74 8.37 -15.04
N GLY A 199 5.17 9.53 -15.44
CA GLY A 199 5.74 10.41 -16.45
C GLY A 199 5.36 10.04 -17.89
N ALA A 200 4.32 9.26 -18.08
CA ALA A 200 3.81 8.80 -19.37
C ALA A 200 4.91 8.19 -20.27
N PRO A 201 5.70 7.22 -19.78
CA PRO A 201 6.80 6.67 -20.56
C PRO A 201 6.29 6.02 -21.84
N ALA A 202 7.10 6.09 -22.90
CA ALA A 202 6.80 5.37 -24.15
C ALA A 202 6.72 3.87 -23.86
N ALA A 203 5.70 3.22 -24.41
CA ALA A 203 5.56 1.77 -24.32
C ALA A 203 5.87 1.14 -25.69
N GLU A 204 6.70 0.11 -25.65
CA GLU A 204 7.07 -0.61 -26.87
C GLU A 204 6.03 -1.68 -27.23
N GLY A 205 5.89 -1.94 -28.54
CA GLY A 205 4.99 -2.97 -29.04
C GLY A 205 3.54 -2.54 -29.15
N THR A 206 2.68 -3.52 -29.36
CA THR A 206 1.21 -3.35 -29.43
C THR A 206 0.55 -4.32 -28.47
N ASN A 207 -0.48 -3.85 -27.76
CA ASN A 207 -1.23 -4.75 -26.89
C ASN A 207 -2.04 -5.77 -27.73
N ALA A 208 -2.20 -6.98 -27.16
CA ALA A 208 -2.91 -8.07 -27.79
C ALA A 208 -4.45 -8.04 -27.55
N PHE A 209 -4.96 -7.01 -26.87
CA PHE A 209 -6.36 -6.96 -26.47
C PHE A 209 -7.25 -6.44 -27.61
N ALA A 210 -8.16 -7.28 -28.06
CA ALA A 210 -9.08 -6.98 -29.15
C ALA A 210 -10.06 -5.83 -28.82
N ASP A 211 -10.32 -5.58 -27.54
CA ASP A 211 -11.20 -4.53 -27.03
C ASP A 211 -10.48 -3.20 -26.72
N VAL A 212 -9.21 -3.08 -27.09
CA VAL A 212 -8.42 -1.85 -26.97
C VAL A 212 -8.08 -1.33 -28.35
N SER A 213 -8.84 -0.33 -28.82
CA SER A 213 -8.52 0.35 -30.08
C SER A 213 -7.17 1.06 -30.00
N ALA A 214 -6.34 0.96 -31.01
CA ALA A 214 -5.06 1.67 -31.11
C ALA A 214 -5.21 3.20 -31.05
N SER A 215 -6.38 3.75 -31.46
CA SER A 215 -6.70 5.17 -31.40
C SER A 215 -7.30 5.62 -30.05
N ALA A 216 -7.54 4.70 -29.12
CA ALA A 216 -8.09 5.05 -27.82
C ALA A 216 -7.07 5.83 -26.99
N PHE A 217 -7.53 6.87 -26.25
CA PHE A 217 -6.64 7.72 -25.44
C PHE A 217 -5.85 6.93 -24.37
N TYR A 218 -6.35 5.78 -23.99
CA TYR A 218 -5.76 4.89 -23.00
C TYR A 218 -4.87 3.78 -23.59
N ALA A 219 -4.81 3.66 -24.93
CA ALA A 219 -4.05 2.57 -25.56
C ALA A 219 -2.56 2.56 -25.15
N PRO A 220 -1.85 3.70 -25.12
CA PRO A 220 -0.46 3.74 -24.64
C PRO A 220 -0.33 3.33 -23.16
N ALA A 221 -1.28 3.72 -22.33
CA ALA A 221 -1.29 3.38 -20.92
C ALA A 221 -1.55 1.88 -20.69
N VAL A 222 -2.44 1.26 -21.47
CA VAL A 222 -2.68 -0.19 -21.42
C VAL A 222 -1.42 -0.94 -21.86
N GLN A 223 -0.77 -0.51 -22.93
CA GLN A 223 0.48 -1.12 -23.39
C GLN A 223 1.58 -1.02 -22.32
N TRP A 224 1.76 0.16 -21.74
CA TRP A 224 2.70 0.34 -20.62
C TRP A 224 2.35 -0.59 -19.45
N ALA A 225 1.08 -0.68 -19.07
CA ALA A 225 0.65 -1.52 -17.96
C ALA A 225 0.92 -3.01 -18.17
N VAL A 226 0.86 -3.48 -19.43
CA VAL A 226 1.25 -4.85 -19.82
C VAL A 226 2.76 -5.01 -19.71
N ASN A 227 3.53 -4.11 -20.31
CA ASN A 227 5.00 -4.17 -20.32
C ASN A 227 5.60 -4.10 -18.92
N ALA A 228 5.00 -3.27 -18.04
CA ALA A 228 5.39 -3.14 -16.63
C ALA A 228 4.83 -4.25 -15.72
N GLY A 229 4.11 -5.23 -16.25
CA GLY A 229 3.54 -6.31 -15.45
C GLY A 229 2.41 -5.88 -14.51
N VAL A 230 1.86 -4.67 -14.70
CA VAL A 230 0.75 -4.14 -13.88
C VAL A 230 -0.53 -4.94 -14.11
N THR A 231 -0.76 -5.34 -15.35
CA THR A 231 -1.94 -6.14 -15.74
C THR A 231 -1.62 -7.13 -16.85
N THR A 232 -2.36 -8.22 -16.86
CA THR A 232 -2.38 -9.22 -17.95
C THR A 232 -3.73 -9.24 -18.68
N GLY A 233 -4.58 -8.23 -18.44
CA GLY A 233 -5.95 -8.21 -18.97
C GLY A 233 -6.98 -8.80 -18.00
N THR A 234 -8.20 -8.99 -18.50
CA THR A 234 -9.27 -9.77 -17.87
C THR A 234 -9.36 -11.19 -18.49
N SER A 235 -8.76 -11.33 -19.67
CA SER A 235 -8.44 -12.60 -20.32
C SER A 235 -7.21 -12.36 -21.22
N ASP A 236 -6.74 -13.40 -21.90
CA ASP A 236 -5.61 -13.30 -22.81
C ASP A 236 -5.87 -12.32 -23.99
N THR A 237 -7.12 -12.06 -24.32
CA THR A 237 -7.51 -11.23 -25.48
C THR A 237 -8.34 -10.02 -25.11
N THR A 238 -8.66 -9.80 -23.81
CA THR A 238 -9.49 -8.67 -23.38
C THR A 238 -8.88 -7.94 -22.20
N PHE A 239 -8.93 -6.61 -22.23
CA PHE A 239 -8.56 -5.73 -21.14
C PHE A 239 -9.75 -5.25 -20.32
N SER A 240 -10.94 -5.18 -20.94
CA SER A 240 -12.19 -4.63 -20.41
C SER A 240 -12.08 -3.16 -19.99
N PRO A 241 -11.72 -2.24 -20.90
CA PRO A 241 -11.36 -0.86 -20.58
C PRO A 241 -12.48 -0.08 -19.88
N ASN A 242 -13.73 -0.38 -20.20
CA ASN A 242 -14.91 0.32 -19.66
C ASN A 242 -15.45 -0.29 -18.35
N SER A 243 -14.93 -1.44 -17.92
CA SER A 243 -15.35 -2.05 -16.67
C SER A 243 -14.87 -1.23 -15.48
N ASN A 244 -15.73 -1.05 -14.47
CA ASN A 244 -15.36 -0.39 -13.23
C ASN A 244 -14.30 -1.20 -12.49
N CYS A 245 -13.31 -0.52 -11.93
CA CYS A 245 -12.32 -1.15 -11.07
C CYS A 245 -12.82 -1.33 -9.65
N LEU A 246 -12.53 -2.51 -9.10
CA LEU A 246 -12.73 -2.79 -7.69
C LEU A 246 -11.53 -2.28 -6.88
N ARG A 247 -11.72 -2.04 -5.59
CA ARG A 247 -10.67 -1.58 -4.69
C ARG A 247 -9.48 -2.55 -4.65
N ALA A 248 -9.74 -3.87 -4.62
CA ALA A 248 -8.72 -4.90 -4.70
C ALA A 248 -7.88 -4.81 -5.99
N GLN A 249 -8.51 -4.53 -7.12
CA GLN A 249 -7.82 -4.38 -8.40
C GLN A 249 -6.91 -3.14 -8.41
N ILE A 250 -7.39 -2.03 -7.85
CA ILE A 250 -6.60 -0.79 -7.78
C ILE A 250 -5.32 -1.00 -6.95
N VAL A 251 -5.43 -1.55 -5.74
CA VAL A 251 -4.23 -1.78 -4.91
C VAL A 251 -3.29 -2.80 -5.55
N SER A 252 -3.82 -3.82 -6.25
CA SER A 252 -3.01 -4.79 -6.99
C SER A 252 -2.25 -4.14 -8.15
N PHE A 253 -2.86 -3.21 -8.88
CA PHE A 253 -2.20 -2.45 -9.94
C PHE A 253 -1.09 -1.57 -9.37
N LEU A 254 -1.35 -0.85 -8.28
CA LEU A 254 -0.37 0.00 -7.61
C LEU A 254 0.81 -0.82 -7.07
N TYR A 255 0.53 -1.95 -6.45
CA TYR A 255 1.55 -2.86 -5.91
C TYR A 255 2.46 -3.43 -7.00
N ARG A 256 1.88 -3.85 -8.12
CA ARG A 256 2.65 -4.38 -9.25
C ARG A 256 3.49 -3.30 -9.93
N ALA A 257 2.97 -2.07 -10.04
CA ALA A 257 3.72 -0.95 -10.59
C ALA A 257 4.88 -0.48 -9.68
N ALA A 258 4.86 -0.85 -8.40
CA ALA A 258 5.90 -0.49 -7.42
C ALA A 258 7.02 -1.54 -7.28
N LYS A 259 6.90 -2.68 -7.98
CA LYS A 259 7.92 -3.73 -8.02
C LYS A 259 8.96 -3.46 -9.09
#